data_7dc75070a760f0c0854712bd6c509aea
#
_entry.id   7dc75070a760f0c0854712bd6c509aea
#
_cell.length_a   1.000
_cell.length_b   1.000
_cell.length_c   1.000
_cell.angle_alpha   90.00
_cell.angle_beta   90.00
_cell.angle_gamma   90.00
#
_symmetry.space_group_name_H-M   'P 1'
#
loop_
_entity.id
_entity.type
_entity.pdbx_description
1 polymer ?
#
loop_
_entity_poly.entity_id
_entity_poly.type
_entity_poly.pdbx_seq_one_letter_code
_entity_poly.pdbx_strand_id
1 'polypeptide(L)'
;MTHHGASVLDQADPAPTDRHGRPLRLLSIHAHPDDEASKGAGTVRRYVNAGIGATLVCCTGGEAGDILNPAMDRPSVVENLQAVRMVELGRSAQIIGYDRVELLGYRDSGMEGTEPNAHPDNFANAPFDEAVGRLVAMLRREQPQVVITYGDDQRAYGHPDHLRVHEISMPAVEAAADPAYR
;
A
#
# COMPACT_ATOMS: atom_id res chain seq x y z
N MET A 1 37.59 -18.89 35.04
CA MET A 1 37.13 -19.42 33.76
C MET A 1 35.60 -19.21 33.69
N THR A 2 35.16 -18.13 33.09
CA THR A 2 33.74 -17.79 32.97
C THR A 2 33.28 -18.25 31.60
N HIS A 3 32.51 -19.34 31.58
CA HIS A 3 31.81 -19.79 30.38
C HIS A 3 30.67 -18.81 30.09
N HIS A 4 30.80 -17.97 29.07
CA HIS A 4 29.67 -17.28 28.45
C HIS A 4 28.90 -18.30 27.59
N GLY A 5 27.82 -18.82 28.14
CA GLY A 5 26.86 -19.60 27.37
C GLY A 5 26.18 -18.69 26.37
N ALA A 6 26.45 -18.87 25.07
CA ALA A 6 25.66 -18.29 24.03
C ALA A 6 24.23 -18.87 24.12
N SER A 7 23.24 -18.00 24.24
CA SER A 7 21.83 -18.41 24.24
C SER A 7 21.46 -19.01 22.86
N VAL A 8 21.00 -20.23 22.86
CA VAL A 8 20.53 -20.95 21.66
C VAL A 8 19.23 -20.35 21.11
N LEU A 9 18.63 -19.38 21.81
CA LEU A 9 17.34 -18.81 21.47
C LEU A 9 17.43 -17.57 20.55
N ASP A 10 18.62 -17.14 20.12
CA ASP A 10 18.82 -15.89 19.37
C ASP A 10 19.18 -16.08 17.87
N GLN A 11 18.99 -17.27 17.32
CA GLN A 11 19.09 -17.47 15.88
C GLN A 11 17.69 -17.42 15.29
N ALA A 12 17.26 -16.20 14.90
CA ALA A 12 16.13 -16.07 13.99
C ALA A 12 16.43 -16.92 12.74
N ASP A 13 15.48 -17.76 12.33
CA ASP A 13 15.60 -18.50 11.08
C ASP A 13 15.92 -17.51 9.94
N PRO A 14 16.83 -17.88 9.03
CA PRO A 14 17.15 -16.98 7.92
C PRO A 14 15.89 -16.68 7.12
N ALA A 15 15.73 -15.41 6.69
CA ALA A 15 14.60 -14.99 5.89
C ALA A 15 14.44 -15.91 4.66
N PRO A 16 13.21 -16.34 4.34
CA PRO A 16 12.97 -17.21 3.19
C PRO A 16 13.40 -16.54 1.89
N THR A 17 13.98 -17.33 0.98
CA THR A 17 14.51 -16.83 -0.30
C THR A 17 13.84 -17.52 -1.48
N ASP A 18 13.89 -16.86 -2.65
CA ASP A 18 13.49 -17.45 -3.92
C ASP A 18 14.57 -18.44 -4.45
N ARG A 19 14.31 -19.06 -5.60
CA ARG A 19 15.25 -19.98 -6.26
C ARG A 19 16.61 -19.39 -6.64
N HIS A 20 16.73 -18.06 -6.58
CA HIS A 20 17.96 -17.31 -6.88
C HIS A 20 18.65 -16.78 -5.61
N GLY A 21 18.16 -17.17 -4.43
CA GLY A 21 18.72 -16.73 -3.16
C GLY A 21 18.31 -15.31 -2.74
N ARG A 22 17.33 -14.68 -3.42
CA ARG A 22 16.84 -13.35 -3.07
C ARG A 22 15.79 -13.46 -1.98
N PRO A 23 15.80 -12.58 -0.95
CA PRO A 23 14.75 -12.54 0.06
C PRO A 23 13.36 -12.44 -0.56
N LEU A 24 12.41 -13.22 -0.06
CA LEU A 24 11.03 -13.12 -0.50
C LEU A 24 10.40 -11.81 0.00
N ARG A 25 9.64 -11.17 -0.87
CA ARG A 25 8.94 -9.91 -0.61
C ARG A 25 7.54 -9.94 -1.19
N LEU A 26 6.62 -9.28 -0.49
CA LEU A 26 5.30 -8.94 -1.03
C LEU A 26 5.12 -7.42 -1.05
N LEU A 27 4.30 -6.94 -1.96
CA LEU A 27 3.94 -5.54 -2.07
C LEU A 27 2.42 -5.44 -2.20
N SER A 28 1.79 -4.66 -1.32
CA SER A 28 0.37 -4.34 -1.39
C SER A 28 0.17 -2.96 -1.97
N ILE A 29 -0.80 -2.82 -2.88
CA ILE A 29 -1.18 -1.55 -3.48
C ILE A 29 -2.61 -1.24 -3.07
N HIS A 30 -2.78 -0.17 -2.30
CA HIS A 30 -4.08 0.28 -1.78
C HIS A 30 -4.35 1.73 -2.16
N ALA A 31 -5.63 2.07 -2.34
CA ALA A 31 -6.04 3.41 -2.74
C ALA A 31 -5.90 4.41 -1.59
N HIS A 32 -6.39 4.06 -0.40
CA HIS A 32 -6.51 4.97 0.74
C HIS A 32 -5.92 4.39 2.02
N PRO A 33 -5.59 5.25 3.00
CA PRO A 33 -5.36 4.81 4.37
C PRO A 33 -6.61 4.13 4.93
N ASP A 34 -6.50 2.93 5.47
CA ASP A 34 -7.49 1.98 5.99
C ASP A 34 -7.71 0.72 5.12
N ASP A 35 -7.49 0.80 3.82
CA ASP A 35 -7.64 -0.34 2.92
C ASP A 35 -6.71 -1.50 3.31
N GLU A 36 -5.49 -1.19 3.76
CA GLU A 36 -4.52 -2.19 4.21
C GLU A 36 -5.01 -2.99 5.41
N ALA A 37 -5.82 -2.36 6.27
CA ALA A 37 -6.40 -3.01 7.43
C ALA A 37 -7.61 -3.88 7.07
N SER A 38 -8.43 -3.42 6.13
CA SER A 38 -9.67 -4.08 5.70
C SER A 38 -9.45 -5.15 4.63
N LYS A 39 -8.39 -5.03 3.83
CA LYS A 39 -8.13 -5.86 2.65
C LYS A 39 -6.78 -6.57 2.75
N GLY A 40 -6.76 -7.74 3.36
CA GLY A 40 -5.59 -8.61 3.34
C GLY A 40 -4.63 -8.50 4.53
N ALA A 41 -4.91 -7.70 5.56
CA ALA A 41 -4.06 -7.53 6.75
C ALA A 41 -3.61 -8.86 7.37
N GLY A 42 -4.53 -9.81 7.56
CA GLY A 42 -4.23 -11.12 8.11
C GLY A 42 -3.28 -11.95 7.22
N THR A 43 -3.42 -11.83 5.90
CA THR A 43 -2.52 -12.47 4.93
C THR A 43 -1.12 -11.89 5.03
N VAL A 44 -0.99 -10.56 4.97
CA VAL A 44 0.30 -9.88 5.11
C VAL A 44 0.96 -10.25 6.43
N ARG A 45 0.22 -10.14 7.54
CA ARG A 45 0.74 -10.48 8.87
C ARG A 45 1.25 -11.92 8.96
N ARG A 46 0.53 -12.87 8.34
CA ARG A 46 0.98 -14.27 8.28
C ARG A 46 2.32 -14.41 7.57
N TYR A 47 2.51 -13.76 6.43
CA TYR A 47 3.76 -13.83 5.67
C TYR A 47 4.90 -13.10 6.37
N VAL A 48 4.64 -11.96 6.98
CA VAL A 48 5.63 -11.24 7.79
C VAL A 48 6.11 -12.10 8.96
N ASN A 49 5.19 -12.79 9.66
CA ASN A 49 5.56 -13.72 10.73
C ASN A 49 6.40 -14.92 10.23
N ALA A 50 6.35 -15.22 8.94
CA ALA A 50 7.20 -16.23 8.30
C ALA A 50 8.52 -15.65 7.76
N GLY A 51 8.86 -14.41 8.10
CA GLY A 51 10.12 -13.74 7.71
C GLY A 51 10.11 -13.15 6.30
N ILE A 52 8.94 -12.98 5.68
CA ILE A 52 8.82 -12.37 4.35
C ILE A 52 8.68 -10.85 4.49
N GLY A 53 9.51 -10.11 3.78
CA GLY A 53 9.43 -8.64 3.74
C GLY A 53 8.15 -8.14 3.09
N ALA A 54 7.56 -7.05 3.62
CA ALA A 54 6.31 -6.48 3.12
C ALA A 54 6.42 -4.97 2.92
N THR A 55 6.01 -4.50 1.74
CA THR A 55 5.89 -3.07 1.42
C THR A 55 4.44 -2.72 1.14
N LEU A 56 3.97 -1.61 1.71
CA LEU A 56 2.67 -1.02 1.43
C LEU A 56 2.86 0.19 0.51
N VAL A 57 2.14 0.22 -0.61
CA VAL A 57 1.95 1.41 -1.45
C VAL A 57 0.53 1.92 -1.22
N CYS A 58 0.40 3.15 -0.71
CA CYS A 58 -0.86 3.86 -0.59
C CYS A 58 -0.93 4.96 -1.65
N CYS A 59 -1.96 4.97 -2.49
CA CYS A 59 -1.99 5.83 -3.66
C CYS A 59 -2.33 7.28 -3.33
N THR A 60 -3.21 7.50 -2.34
CA THR A 60 -3.70 8.83 -1.94
C THR A 60 -3.59 9.06 -0.44
N GLY A 61 -3.84 10.28 -0.01
CA GLY A 61 -3.89 10.63 1.41
C GLY A 61 -5.22 10.38 2.09
N GLY A 62 -6.26 10.01 1.33
CA GLY A 62 -7.61 9.79 1.85
C GLY A 62 -8.31 11.05 2.36
N GLU A 63 -7.92 12.21 1.87
CA GLU A 63 -8.40 13.52 2.35
C GLU A 63 -9.84 13.83 1.97
N ALA A 64 -10.43 13.09 1.01
CA ALA A 64 -11.84 13.22 0.64
C ALA A 64 -12.75 12.21 1.37
N GLY A 65 -12.23 11.46 2.32
CA GLY A 65 -12.99 10.49 3.09
C GLY A 65 -13.91 11.11 4.13
N ASP A 66 -14.99 10.41 4.48
CA ASP A 66 -15.93 10.81 5.52
C ASP A 66 -15.42 10.46 6.92
N ILE A 67 -15.74 11.31 7.90
CA ILE A 67 -15.49 11.04 9.32
C ILE A 67 -16.68 10.30 9.88
N LEU A 68 -16.62 8.98 9.93
CA LEU A 68 -17.72 8.14 10.41
C LEU A 68 -17.82 8.06 11.94
N ASN A 69 -16.74 8.30 12.67
CA ASN A 69 -16.72 8.28 14.13
C ASN A 69 -17.07 9.67 14.69
N PRO A 70 -18.24 9.84 15.35
CA PRO A 70 -18.63 11.15 15.88
C PRO A 70 -17.64 11.75 16.88
N ALA A 71 -16.86 10.92 17.58
CA ALA A 71 -15.81 11.38 18.49
C ALA A 71 -14.63 12.06 17.76
N MET A 72 -14.48 11.78 16.48
CA MET A 72 -13.46 12.36 15.60
C MET A 72 -14.00 13.54 14.78
N ASP A 73 -15.30 13.75 14.73
CA ASP A 73 -15.92 14.89 14.02
C ASP A 73 -15.71 16.19 14.82
N ARG A 74 -14.51 16.73 14.70
CA ARG A 74 -14.04 17.94 15.37
C ARG A 74 -13.30 18.82 14.37
N PRO A 75 -13.39 20.16 14.48
CA PRO A 75 -12.74 21.08 13.54
C PRO A 75 -11.26 20.77 13.31
N SER A 76 -10.52 20.46 14.38
CA SER A 76 -9.10 20.14 14.29
C SER A 76 -8.79 18.85 13.50
N VAL A 77 -9.74 17.91 13.42
CA VAL A 77 -9.61 16.68 12.61
C VAL A 77 -10.04 16.96 11.18
N VAL A 78 -11.18 17.62 10.99
CA VAL A 78 -11.71 17.98 9.67
C VAL A 78 -10.68 18.79 8.86
N GLU A 79 -10.11 19.83 9.48
CA GLU A 79 -9.11 20.69 8.84
C GLU A 79 -7.78 19.99 8.54
N ASN A 80 -7.49 18.86 9.21
CA ASN A 80 -6.23 18.14 9.11
C ASN A 80 -6.42 16.66 8.80
N LEU A 81 -7.52 16.30 8.12
CA LEU A 81 -7.92 14.91 7.92
C LEU A 81 -6.81 14.06 7.30
N GLN A 82 -6.14 14.54 6.26
CA GLN A 82 -5.03 13.84 5.64
C GLN A 82 -3.90 13.54 6.65
N ALA A 83 -3.50 14.51 7.44
CA ALA A 83 -2.43 14.32 8.43
C ALA A 83 -2.84 13.30 9.52
N VAL A 84 -4.09 13.31 9.95
CA VAL A 84 -4.63 12.32 10.90
C VAL A 84 -4.59 10.93 10.28
N ARG A 85 -5.09 10.77 9.06
CA ARG A 85 -5.10 9.48 8.34
C ARG A 85 -3.69 8.94 8.08
N MET A 86 -2.72 9.80 7.81
CA MET A 86 -1.32 9.38 7.67
C MET A 86 -0.74 8.81 8.97
N VAL A 87 -1.09 9.38 10.12
CA VAL A 87 -0.68 8.83 11.42
C VAL A 87 -1.35 7.47 11.68
N GLU A 88 -2.63 7.33 11.35
CA GLU A 88 -3.38 6.07 11.46
C GLU A 88 -2.81 5.00 10.54
N LEU A 89 -2.53 5.32 9.28
CA LEU A 89 -1.86 4.45 8.31
C LEU A 89 -0.52 3.93 8.83
N GLY A 90 0.31 4.83 9.37
CA GLY A 90 1.61 4.45 9.93
C GLY A 90 1.49 3.46 11.09
N ARG A 91 0.51 3.67 11.98
CA ARG A 91 0.24 2.75 13.10
C ARG A 91 -0.33 1.41 12.63
N SER A 92 -1.27 1.44 11.70
CA SER A 92 -1.86 0.26 11.10
C SER A 92 -0.79 -0.59 10.40
N ALA A 93 0.03 0.03 9.56
CA ALA A 93 1.13 -0.63 8.87
C ALA A 93 2.13 -1.28 9.84
N GLN A 94 2.48 -0.58 10.94
CA GLN A 94 3.35 -1.12 11.97
C GLN A 94 2.72 -2.36 12.67
N ILE A 95 1.43 -2.33 12.98
CA ILE A 95 0.71 -3.45 13.62
C ILE A 95 0.63 -4.63 12.66
N ILE A 96 0.35 -4.40 11.38
CA ILE A 96 0.32 -5.44 10.34
C ILE A 96 1.72 -5.99 10.08
N GLY A 97 2.76 -5.18 10.24
CA GLY A 97 4.16 -5.56 10.13
C GLY A 97 4.77 -5.24 8.78
N TYR A 98 4.29 -4.24 8.08
CA TYR A 98 4.96 -3.72 6.91
C TYR A 98 6.32 -3.12 7.27
N ASP A 99 7.34 -3.45 6.50
CA ASP A 99 8.70 -2.89 6.65
C ASP A 99 8.76 -1.45 6.13
N ARG A 100 7.90 -1.12 5.17
CA ARG A 100 7.89 0.16 4.46
C ARG A 100 6.49 0.56 4.05
N VAL A 101 6.22 1.86 4.15
CA VAL A 101 5.02 2.51 3.59
C VAL A 101 5.49 3.55 2.58
N GLU A 102 5.01 3.46 1.35
CA GLU A 102 5.28 4.37 0.26
C GLU A 102 3.99 5.04 -0.20
N LEU A 103 4.06 6.32 -0.48
CA LEU A 103 2.94 7.07 -1.03
C LEU A 103 3.13 7.25 -2.53
N LEU A 104 2.12 6.92 -3.34
CA LEU A 104 2.14 7.21 -4.77
C LEU A 104 2.00 8.72 -5.04
N GLY A 105 1.41 9.44 -4.07
CA GLY A 105 1.42 10.90 -4.00
C GLY A 105 0.33 11.57 -4.82
N TYR A 106 -0.81 10.91 -5.01
CA TYR A 106 -1.98 11.50 -5.64
C TYR A 106 -2.98 12.02 -4.61
N ARG A 107 -3.85 12.92 -5.08
CA ARG A 107 -5.00 13.42 -4.34
C ARG A 107 -6.14 12.40 -4.41
N ASP A 108 -6.85 12.23 -3.30
CA ASP A 108 -8.05 11.40 -3.23
C ASP A 108 -9.14 11.93 -4.17
N SER A 109 -9.75 11.03 -4.93
CA SER A 109 -10.78 11.38 -5.91
C SER A 109 -12.17 11.56 -5.30
N GLY A 110 -12.38 11.09 -4.07
CA GLY A 110 -13.72 10.97 -3.52
C GLY A 110 -14.64 10.05 -4.34
N MET A 111 -15.89 10.01 -3.98
CA MET A 111 -16.90 9.22 -4.70
C MET A 111 -17.33 9.91 -5.99
N GLU A 112 -17.77 9.11 -6.97
CA GLU A 112 -18.29 9.59 -8.24
C GLU A 112 -19.38 10.65 -8.02
N GLY A 113 -19.28 11.77 -8.77
CA GLY A 113 -20.22 12.89 -8.70
C GLY A 113 -20.00 13.86 -7.54
N THR A 114 -18.99 13.66 -6.70
CA THR A 114 -18.61 14.62 -5.64
C THR A 114 -17.68 15.72 -6.17
N GLU A 115 -17.52 16.80 -5.39
CA GLU A 115 -16.60 17.89 -5.75
C GLU A 115 -15.15 17.41 -5.88
N PRO A 116 -14.58 16.60 -4.96
CA PRO A 116 -13.25 16.03 -5.14
C PRO A 116 -13.09 15.21 -6.43
N ASN A 117 -14.17 14.54 -6.89
CA ASN A 117 -14.12 13.72 -8.10
C ASN A 117 -13.97 14.56 -9.38
N ALA A 118 -14.46 15.79 -9.37
CA ALA A 118 -14.30 16.72 -10.49
C ALA A 118 -12.91 17.40 -10.55
N HIS A 119 -12.08 17.23 -9.52
CA HIS A 119 -10.76 17.89 -9.47
C HIS A 119 -9.79 17.26 -10.49
N PRO A 120 -9.10 18.09 -11.34
CA PRO A 120 -8.26 17.55 -12.41
C PRO A 120 -7.02 16.77 -11.89
N ASP A 121 -6.53 17.11 -10.71
CA ASP A 121 -5.31 16.52 -10.13
C ASP A 121 -5.58 15.34 -9.20
N ASN A 122 -6.80 14.81 -9.16
CA ASN A 122 -7.12 13.63 -8.37
C ASN A 122 -6.59 12.35 -9.03
N PHE A 123 -6.55 11.26 -8.29
CA PHE A 123 -5.96 10.01 -8.75
C PHE A 123 -6.72 9.38 -9.92
N ALA A 124 -8.05 9.42 -9.91
CA ALA A 124 -8.87 8.88 -11.01
C ALA A 124 -8.61 9.62 -12.33
N ASN A 125 -8.31 10.92 -12.28
CA ASN A 125 -8.04 11.77 -13.44
C ASN A 125 -6.55 11.87 -13.80
N ALA A 126 -5.66 11.30 -12.99
CA ALA A 126 -4.22 11.33 -13.26
C ALA A 126 -3.88 10.70 -14.63
N PRO A 127 -2.89 11.24 -15.37
CA PRO A 127 -2.43 10.62 -16.62
C PRO A 127 -2.04 9.17 -16.40
N PHE A 128 -2.56 8.27 -17.23
CA PHE A 128 -2.39 6.81 -17.05
C PHE A 128 -0.92 6.41 -17.02
N ASP A 129 -0.16 6.86 -18.02
CA ASP A 129 1.27 6.50 -18.16
C ASP A 129 2.11 7.03 -16.99
N GLU A 130 1.74 8.20 -16.43
CA GLU A 130 2.41 8.73 -15.25
C GLU A 130 2.15 7.85 -14.02
N ALA A 131 0.90 7.47 -13.79
CA ALA A 131 0.53 6.62 -12.65
C ALA A 131 1.19 5.23 -12.75
N VAL A 132 1.19 4.63 -13.94
CA VAL A 132 1.92 3.40 -14.23
C VAL A 132 3.41 3.59 -13.96
N GLY A 133 4.02 4.65 -14.50
CA GLY A 133 5.46 4.92 -14.33
C GLY A 133 5.89 5.08 -12.87
N ARG A 134 5.11 5.78 -12.06
CA ARG A 134 5.37 5.91 -10.60
C ARG A 134 5.34 4.54 -9.91
N LEU A 135 4.37 3.69 -10.25
CA LEU A 135 4.25 2.35 -9.68
C LEU A 135 5.37 1.43 -10.17
N VAL A 136 5.77 1.50 -11.46
CA VAL A 136 6.93 0.79 -12.02
C VAL A 136 8.20 1.09 -11.24
N ALA A 137 8.46 2.36 -10.91
CA ALA A 137 9.63 2.73 -10.14
C ALA A 137 9.67 2.04 -8.76
N MET A 138 8.52 1.94 -8.09
CA MET A 138 8.39 1.23 -6.80
C MET A 138 8.58 -0.27 -6.97
N LEU A 139 7.94 -0.90 -7.95
CA LEU A 139 8.05 -2.33 -8.23
C LEU A 139 9.49 -2.74 -8.56
N ARG A 140 10.20 -1.94 -9.36
CA ARG A 140 11.61 -2.19 -9.70
C ARG A 140 12.54 -2.05 -8.50
N ARG A 141 12.26 -1.14 -7.59
CA ARG A 141 13.02 -0.97 -6.36
C ARG A 141 12.80 -2.11 -5.39
N GLU A 142 11.55 -2.50 -5.15
CA GLU A 142 11.17 -3.50 -4.15
C GLU A 142 11.33 -4.93 -4.65
N GLN A 143 11.20 -5.18 -5.95
CA GLN A 143 11.30 -6.50 -6.61
C GLN A 143 10.45 -7.59 -5.91
N PRO A 144 9.15 -7.36 -5.67
CA PRO A 144 8.31 -8.31 -4.97
C PRO A 144 8.05 -9.55 -5.82
N GLN A 145 7.93 -10.73 -5.20
CA GLN A 145 7.47 -11.94 -5.86
C GLN A 145 5.94 -12.05 -5.87
N VAL A 146 5.28 -11.30 -4.99
CA VAL A 146 3.82 -11.25 -4.91
C VAL A 146 3.37 -9.80 -4.82
N VAL A 147 2.38 -9.44 -5.63
CA VAL A 147 1.68 -8.15 -5.55
C VAL A 147 0.24 -8.40 -5.17
N ILE A 148 -0.23 -7.70 -4.15
CA ILE A 148 -1.64 -7.68 -3.71
C ILE A 148 -2.25 -6.37 -4.20
N THR A 149 -3.36 -6.47 -4.93
CA THR A 149 -4.06 -5.31 -5.51
C THR A 149 -5.55 -5.60 -5.62
N TYR A 150 -6.32 -4.65 -6.18
CA TYR A 150 -7.75 -4.82 -6.42
C TYR A 150 -8.01 -5.65 -7.67
N GLY A 151 -9.10 -6.45 -7.63
CA GLY A 151 -9.65 -7.09 -8.83
C GLY A 151 -10.51 -6.14 -9.65
N ASP A 152 -10.95 -6.62 -10.82
CA ASP A 152 -11.87 -5.91 -11.73
C ASP A 152 -13.32 -5.88 -11.23
N ASP A 153 -13.68 -6.77 -10.32
CA ASP A 153 -15.02 -6.86 -9.75
C ASP A 153 -15.20 -5.91 -8.55
N GLN A 154 -15.54 -4.67 -8.82
CA GLN A 154 -15.83 -3.63 -7.84
C GLN A 154 -17.32 -3.33 -7.66
N ARG A 155 -18.21 -4.24 -8.07
CA ARG A 155 -19.68 -4.04 -8.10
C ARG A 155 -20.29 -3.68 -6.74
N ALA A 156 -19.69 -4.12 -5.65
CA ALA A 156 -20.18 -3.84 -4.30
C ALA A 156 -19.75 -2.47 -3.77
N TYR A 157 -18.61 -1.95 -4.26
CA TYR A 157 -18.05 -0.66 -3.83
C TYR A 157 -17.13 -0.11 -4.91
N GLY A 158 -17.73 0.57 -5.89
CA GLY A 158 -17.04 1.12 -7.06
C GLY A 158 -16.39 2.47 -6.79
N HIS A 159 -15.47 2.56 -5.83
CA HIS A 159 -14.72 3.81 -5.62
C HIS A 159 -13.81 4.09 -6.82
N PRO A 160 -13.80 5.32 -7.39
CA PRO A 160 -12.97 5.66 -8.55
C PRO A 160 -11.49 5.30 -8.37
N ASP A 161 -10.93 5.53 -7.18
CA ASP A 161 -9.53 5.22 -6.90
C ASP A 161 -9.25 3.71 -6.80
N HIS A 162 -10.21 2.88 -6.35
CA HIS A 162 -10.05 1.42 -6.36
C HIS A 162 -10.01 0.88 -7.80
N LEU A 163 -10.87 1.42 -8.66
CA LEU A 163 -10.86 1.09 -10.10
C LEU A 163 -9.52 1.52 -10.72
N ARG A 164 -9.05 2.71 -10.37
CA ARG A 164 -7.77 3.22 -10.88
C ARG A 164 -6.58 2.37 -10.43
N VAL A 165 -6.54 1.93 -9.18
CA VAL A 165 -5.50 0.99 -8.71
C VAL A 165 -5.52 -0.30 -9.53
N HIS A 166 -6.71 -0.88 -9.76
CA HIS A 166 -6.84 -2.06 -10.60
C HIS A 166 -6.28 -1.81 -12.01
N GLU A 167 -6.69 -0.71 -12.66
CA GLU A 167 -6.28 -0.36 -14.03
C GLU A 167 -4.76 -0.26 -14.20
N ILE A 168 -4.05 0.36 -13.24
CA ILE A 168 -2.61 0.60 -13.37
C ILE A 168 -1.74 -0.57 -12.88
N SER A 169 -2.27 -1.46 -12.04
CA SER A 169 -1.46 -2.48 -11.36
C SER A 169 -0.87 -3.49 -12.33
N MET A 170 -1.68 -4.10 -13.19
CA MET A 170 -1.17 -5.11 -14.13
C MET A 170 -0.23 -4.52 -15.17
N PRO A 171 -0.57 -3.39 -15.83
CA PRO A 171 0.36 -2.72 -16.73
C PRO A 171 1.69 -2.34 -16.06
N ALA A 172 1.65 -1.91 -14.79
CA ALA A 172 2.87 -1.58 -14.06
C ALA A 172 3.73 -2.82 -13.75
N VAL A 173 3.12 -3.95 -13.41
CA VAL A 173 3.85 -5.22 -13.18
C VAL A 173 4.51 -5.69 -14.47
N GLU A 174 3.81 -5.66 -15.59
CA GLU A 174 4.34 -6.03 -16.91
C GLU A 174 5.48 -5.10 -17.33
N ALA A 175 5.28 -3.79 -17.22
CA ALA A 175 6.28 -2.78 -17.54
C ALA A 175 7.51 -2.83 -16.62
N ALA A 176 7.32 -3.17 -15.34
CA ALA A 176 8.44 -3.33 -14.41
C ALA A 176 9.36 -4.49 -14.79
N ALA A 177 8.81 -5.55 -15.40
CA ALA A 177 9.56 -6.70 -15.90
C ALA A 177 10.23 -6.46 -17.27
N ASP A 178 9.79 -5.46 -18.02
CA ASP A 178 10.36 -5.12 -19.34
C ASP A 178 11.57 -4.17 -19.19
N PRO A 179 12.78 -4.60 -19.54
CA PRO A 179 13.96 -3.74 -19.50
C PRO A 179 13.93 -2.58 -20.52
N ALA A 180 13.06 -2.65 -21.52
CA ALA A 180 12.91 -1.60 -22.53
C ALA A 180 11.99 -0.45 -22.06
N TYR A 181 11.15 -0.67 -21.07
CA TYR A 181 10.29 0.36 -20.50
C TYR A 181 11.13 1.40 -19.75
N ARG A 182 10.99 2.70 -20.10
CA ARG A 182 11.77 3.83 -19.53
C ARG A 182 10.87 4.85 -18.89
#